data_c4c05ebb4a7ade59ef1df8d083819180
#
_entry.id   c4c05ebb4a7ade59ef1df8d083819180
#
_cell.length_a   1.000
_cell.length_b   1.000
_cell.length_c   1.000
_cell.angle_alpha   90.00
_cell.angle_beta   90.00
_cell.angle_gamma   90.00
#
_symmetry.space_group_name_H-M   'P 1'
#
loop_
_entity.id
_entity.type
_entity.pdbx_description
1 polymer ?
#
loop_
_entity_poly.entity_id
_entity_poly.type
_entity_poly.pdbx_seq_one_letter_code
_entity_poly.pdbx_strand_id
1 'polypeptide(L)'
;MLHKEDKTEMKKKRALRILSLILLCALTFTACKKNVGTPEDNAASKDENTEEKDKDEQESWKIGFSGIDMENPYFLTLESAIKEEVDGKNCELIVKDPKTDPDMQASQIQEMIDEGINAIILSPVDWEKITPSLEALKEADVKIVNVDTQVKEMDYVDAYIGSDNKNAGYLCGKDLVEKLPEGGKVLILECP
;
A
#
# COMPACT_ATOMS: atom_id res chain seq x y z
N MET A 1 30.88 -6.63 -13.10
CA MET A 1 30.66 -5.83 -14.32
C MET A 1 29.59 -6.39 -15.27
N LEU A 2 28.94 -7.52 -14.92
CA LEU A 2 27.96 -8.23 -15.75
C LEU A 2 26.48 -7.88 -15.46
N HIS A 3 26.18 -7.07 -14.43
CA HIS A 3 24.80 -6.80 -14.01
C HIS A 3 24.18 -5.52 -14.62
N LYS A 4 24.97 -4.72 -15.33
CA LYS A 4 24.52 -3.44 -15.92
C LYS A 4 23.99 -3.56 -17.36
N GLU A 5 24.37 -4.63 -18.07
CA GLU A 5 23.94 -4.85 -19.46
C GLU A 5 22.52 -5.43 -19.56
N ASP A 6 22.09 -6.23 -18.58
CA ASP A 6 20.78 -6.89 -18.60
C ASP A 6 19.59 -5.90 -18.38
N LYS A 7 19.78 -4.91 -17.50
CA LYS A 7 18.75 -3.85 -17.28
C LYS A 7 18.51 -2.97 -18.52
N THR A 8 19.53 -2.77 -19.34
CA THR A 8 19.42 -1.94 -20.54
C THR A 8 18.68 -2.68 -21.66
N GLU A 9 18.90 -3.98 -21.78
CA GLU A 9 18.20 -4.87 -22.73
C GLU A 9 16.71 -5.01 -22.37
N MET A 10 16.36 -5.13 -21.10
CA MET A 10 14.96 -5.19 -20.67
C MET A 10 14.20 -3.89 -20.93
N LYS A 11 14.84 -2.74 -20.71
CA LYS A 11 14.23 -1.43 -21.02
C LYS A 11 13.99 -1.26 -22.52
N LYS A 12 14.92 -1.70 -23.38
CA LYS A 12 14.74 -1.67 -24.84
C LYS A 12 13.61 -2.57 -25.30
N LYS A 13 13.45 -3.77 -24.72
CA LYS A 13 12.35 -4.71 -25.05
C LYS A 13 10.98 -4.16 -24.62
N ARG A 14 10.90 -3.47 -23.46
CA ARG A 14 9.66 -2.79 -23.02
C ARG A 14 9.31 -1.61 -23.92
N ALA A 15 10.27 -0.75 -24.27
CA ALA A 15 10.06 0.37 -25.18
C ALA A 15 9.58 -0.08 -26.58
N LEU A 16 10.15 -1.17 -27.10
CA LEU A 16 9.77 -1.73 -28.40
C LEU A 16 8.35 -2.31 -28.40
N ARG A 17 7.87 -2.91 -27.27
CA ARG A 17 6.50 -3.41 -27.13
C ARG A 17 5.47 -2.28 -27.07
N ILE A 18 5.80 -1.17 -26.38
CA ILE A 18 4.94 0.01 -26.28
C ILE A 18 4.81 0.69 -27.65
N LEU A 19 5.91 0.80 -28.41
CA LEU A 19 5.91 1.38 -29.74
C LEU A 19 5.09 0.54 -30.74
N SER A 20 5.10 -0.79 -30.59
CA SER A 20 4.29 -1.71 -31.42
C SER A 20 2.79 -1.60 -31.16
N LEU A 21 2.38 -1.34 -29.90
CA LEU A 21 0.97 -1.13 -29.55
C LEU A 21 0.43 0.22 -30.09
N ILE A 22 1.23 1.27 -30.08
CA ILE A 22 0.84 2.59 -30.58
C ILE A 22 0.65 2.55 -32.10
N LEU A 23 1.46 1.76 -32.82
CA LEU A 23 1.35 1.65 -34.29
C LEU A 23 0.10 0.86 -34.72
N LEU A 24 -0.42 -0.04 -33.88
CA LEU A 24 -1.63 -0.81 -34.20
C LEU A 24 -2.93 -0.02 -34.04
N CYS A 25 -2.95 1.03 -33.20
CA CYS A 25 -4.12 1.90 -33.02
C CYS A 25 -4.30 2.98 -34.11
N ALA A 26 -3.28 3.21 -34.96
CA ALA A 26 -3.33 4.25 -35.99
C ALA A 26 -4.02 3.83 -37.29
N LEU A 27 -4.46 2.57 -37.44
CA LEU A 27 -5.00 2.03 -38.70
C LEU A 27 -6.54 1.89 -38.75
N THR A 28 -7.31 2.36 -37.77
CA THR A 28 -8.77 2.18 -37.75
C THR A 28 -9.62 3.45 -37.94
N PHE A 29 -9.02 4.58 -38.29
CA PHE A 29 -9.79 5.82 -38.58
C PHE A 29 -9.70 6.22 -40.02
N THR A 30 -10.37 5.45 -40.95
CA THR A 30 -10.71 5.99 -42.27
C THR A 30 -11.90 5.21 -42.82
N ALA A 31 -13.08 5.77 -42.70
CA ALA A 31 -14.18 5.74 -43.67
C ALA A 31 -15.53 6.03 -43.00
N CYS A 32 -16.04 7.22 -43.19
CA CYS A 32 -17.27 7.44 -43.96
C CYS A 32 -17.59 8.94 -44.03
N LYS A 33 -17.58 9.44 -45.26
CA LYS A 33 -17.99 10.80 -45.59
C LYS A 33 -19.12 10.74 -46.61
N LYS A 34 -20.14 11.60 -46.38
CA LYS A 34 -21.18 12.08 -47.27
C LYS A 34 -22.51 11.30 -47.44
N ASN A 35 -23.64 11.91 -47.03
CA ASN A 35 -24.50 12.53 -48.06
C ASN A 35 -25.45 13.60 -47.48
N VAL A 36 -25.64 14.66 -48.28
CA VAL A 36 -26.43 15.87 -48.05
C VAL A 36 -27.88 15.63 -48.52
N GLY A 37 -28.86 16.23 -47.82
CA GLY A 37 -30.23 16.37 -48.30
C GLY A 37 -31.18 16.91 -47.24
N THR A 38 -31.57 18.19 -47.34
CA THR A 38 -32.65 18.90 -46.65
C THR A 38 -33.87 18.99 -47.57
N PRO A 39 -35.09 19.46 -47.15
CA PRO A 39 -35.74 19.56 -45.83
C PRO A 39 -37.18 19.02 -45.79
N GLU A 40 -37.83 19.21 -44.65
CA GLU A 40 -39.27 19.49 -44.35
C GLU A 40 -40.03 18.50 -43.47
N ASP A 41 -40.38 19.08 -42.35
CA ASP A 41 -41.63 19.04 -41.56
C ASP A 41 -42.13 17.81 -40.79
N ASN A 42 -42.36 18.14 -39.51
CA ASN A 42 -43.45 17.76 -38.59
C ASN A 42 -43.25 16.67 -37.54
N ALA A 43 -43.11 17.20 -36.33
CA ALA A 43 -43.85 16.87 -35.10
C ALA A 43 -43.85 15.44 -34.52
N ALA A 44 -43.39 15.42 -33.31
CA ALA A 44 -43.86 14.67 -32.15
C ALA A 44 -42.77 13.83 -31.43
N SER A 45 -42.31 14.44 -30.38
CA SER A 45 -41.93 13.88 -29.06
C SER A 45 -41.79 12.36 -28.95
N LYS A 46 -40.59 11.94 -28.66
CA LYS A 46 -40.31 11.00 -27.54
C LYS A 46 -38.89 11.18 -27.09
N ASP A 47 -38.74 11.67 -25.89
CA ASP A 47 -37.52 11.59 -25.09
C ASP A 47 -37.11 10.10 -24.94
N GLU A 48 -36.06 9.68 -25.61
CA GLU A 48 -35.27 8.55 -25.21
C GLU A 48 -34.00 9.12 -24.57
N ASN A 49 -34.10 9.29 -23.26
CA ASN A 49 -32.99 9.57 -22.39
C ASN A 49 -32.05 8.35 -22.41
N THR A 50 -31.10 8.36 -23.32
CA THR A 50 -29.98 7.41 -23.27
C THR A 50 -29.08 7.90 -22.15
N GLU A 51 -29.36 7.42 -20.94
CA GLU A 51 -28.39 7.45 -19.86
C GLU A 51 -27.17 6.63 -20.32
N GLU A 52 -26.17 7.31 -20.87
CA GLU A 52 -24.80 6.81 -20.86
C GLU A 52 -24.43 6.66 -19.38
N LYS A 53 -24.58 5.44 -18.85
CA LYS A 53 -23.90 5.02 -17.64
C LYS A 53 -22.41 5.05 -17.97
N ASP A 54 -21.76 6.17 -17.66
CA ASP A 54 -20.34 6.17 -17.31
C ASP A 54 -20.18 5.16 -16.17
N LYS A 55 -19.80 3.94 -16.52
CA LYS A 55 -19.16 3.05 -15.57
C LYS A 55 -17.79 3.64 -15.33
N ASP A 56 -17.70 4.55 -14.37
CA ASP A 56 -16.49 4.71 -13.60
C ASP A 56 -16.17 3.31 -13.05
N GLU A 57 -15.25 2.60 -13.68
CA GLU A 57 -14.57 1.47 -13.09
C GLU A 57 -13.73 2.08 -11.97
N GLN A 58 -14.35 2.27 -10.82
CA GLN A 58 -13.70 2.73 -9.62
C GLN A 58 -12.69 1.63 -9.26
N GLU A 59 -11.41 1.89 -9.54
CA GLU A 59 -10.32 0.96 -9.22
C GLU A 59 -10.48 0.49 -7.77
N SER A 60 -10.57 -0.82 -7.58
CA SER A 60 -10.64 -1.42 -6.25
C SER A 60 -9.25 -1.34 -5.62
N TRP A 61 -9.17 -0.71 -4.45
CA TRP A 61 -7.93 -0.65 -3.67
C TRP A 61 -7.72 -1.94 -2.90
N LYS A 62 -6.47 -2.42 -2.87
CA LYS A 62 -6.06 -3.54 -2.03
C LYS A 62 -5.08 -3.05 -0.99
N ILE A 63 -5.39 -3.27 0.28
CA ILE A 63 -4.56 -2.88 1.41
C ILE A 63 -4.06 -4.13 2.12
N GLY A 64 -2.75 -4.29 2.24
CA GLY A 64 -2.12 -5.29 3.09
C GLY A 64 -2.11 -4.84 4.56
N PHE A 65 -2.30 -5.77 5.49
CA PHE A 65 -2.02 -5.56 6.90
C PHE A 65 -1.15 -6.69 7.44
N SER A 66 0.01 -6.33 8.02
CA SER A 66 0.95 -7.25 8.66
C SER A 66 1.36 -6.70 10.02
N GLY A 67 0.84 -7.29 11.08
CA GLY A 67 1.26 -7.04 12.46
C GLY A 67 2.48 -7.90 12.84
N ILE A 68 2.89 -7.84 14.12
CA ILE A 68 3.97 -8.70 14.65
C ILE A 68 3.42 -10.10 14.95
N ASP A 69 2.21 -10.15 15.54
CA ASP A 69 1.56 -11.37 16.00
C ASP A 69 0.04 -11.11 16.06
N MET A 70 -0.71 -11.80 15.24
CA MET A 70 -2.17 -11.61 15.16
C MET A 70 -2.93 -12.35 16.28
N GLU A 71 -2.26 -13.06 17.19
CA GLU A 71 -2.85 -13.54 18.46
C GLU A 71 -2.82 -12.45 19.54
N ASN A 72 -2.02 -11.39 19.36
CA ASN A 72 -1.94 -10.28 20.30
C ASN A 72 -3.20 -9.38 20.18
N PRO A 73 -3.91 -9.13 21.30
CA PRO A 73 -5.14 -8.29 21.31
C PRO A 73 -4.97 -6.90 20.72
N TYR A 74 -3.76 -6.32 20.78
CA TYR A 74 -3.46 -5.03 20.19
C TYR A 74 -3.62 -5.07 18.67
N PHE A 75 -3.00 -6.04 18.00
CA PHE A 75 -3.09 -6.17 16.53
C PHE A 75 -4.47 -6.62 16.07
N LEU A 76 -5.19 -7.45 16.85
CA LEU A 76 -6.60 -7.78 16.58
C LEU A 76 -7.51 -6.54 16.64
N THR A 77 -7.27 -5.64 17.60
CA THR A 77 -8.01 -4.38 17.71
C THR A 77 -7.70 -3.47 16.52
N LEU A 78 -6.44 -3.40 16.12
CA LEU A 78 -6.01 -2.60 14.97
C LEU A 78 -6.62 -3.14 13.66
N GLU A 79 -6.59 -4.46 13.46
CA GLU A 79 -7.25 -5.12 12.32
C GLU A 79 -8.75 -4.79 12.27
N SER A 80 -9.45 -4.90 13.41
CA SER A 80 -10.87 -4.60 13.49
C SER A 80 -11.17 -3.16 13.10
N ALA A 81 -10.37 -2.20 13.58
CA ALA A 81 -10.52 -0.80 13.23
C ALA A 81 -10.27 -0.53 11.74
N ILE A 82 -9.25 -1.17 11.16
CA ILE A 82 -8.97 -1.07 9.72
C ILE A 82 -10.13 -1.64 8.91
N LYS A 83 -10.67 -2.81 9.31
CA LYS A 83 -11.83 -3.43 8.64
C LYS A 83 -13.04 -2.50 8.66
N GLU A 84 -13.34 -1.89 9.82
CA GLU A 84 -14.45 -0.95 9.93
C GLU A 84 -14.30 0.25 8.99
N GLU A 85 -13.08 0.78 8.85
CA GLU A 85 -12.79 1.92 7.98
C GLU A 85 -12.87 1.59 6.49
N VAL A 86 -12.53 0.37 6.07
CA VAL A 86 -12.57 -0.03 4.66
C VAL A 86 -13.91 -0.63 4.25
N ASP A 87 -14.77 -1.01 5.22
CA ASP A 87 -16.08 -1.60 4.97
C ASP A 87 -16.97 -0.62 4.20
N GLY A 88 -17.69 -1.12 3.20
CA GLY A 88 -18.52 -0.32 2.33
C GLY A 88 -17.77 0.61 1.36
N LYS A 89 -16.43 0.61 1.38
CA LYS A 89 -15.58 1.28 0.39
C LYS A 89 -15.13 0.26 -0.66
N ASN A 90 -14.78 0.73 -1.85
CA ASN A 90 -14.23 -0.16 -2.88
C ASN A 90 -12.78 -0.54 -2.55
N CYS A 91 -12.59 -1.28 -1.46
CA CYS A 91 -11.32 -1.62 -0.87
C CYS A 91 -11.33 -3.05 -0.32
N GLU A 92 -10.30 -3.84 -0.65
CA GLU A 92 -10.05 -5.17 -0.12
C GLU A 92 -8.95 -5.09 0.94
N LEU A 93 -9.15 -5.71 2.12
CA LEU A 93 -8.13 -5.84 3.15
C LEU A 93 -7.56 -7.26 3.15
N ILE A 94 -6.26 -7.39 2.94
CA ILE A 94 -5.51 -8.65 2.98
C ILE A 94 -4.69 -8.67 4.27
N VAL A 95 -5.00 -9.60 5.18
CA VAL A 95 -4.33 -9.73 6.48
C VAL A 95 -3.44 -10.96 6.48
N LYS A 96 -2.19 -10.80 6.90
CA LYS A 96 -1.23 -11.91 7.08
C LYS A 96 -0.68 -11.89 8.50
N ASP A 97 -0.50 -13.09 9.07
CA ASP A 97 0.03 -13.29 10.42
C ASP A 97 1.44 -13.90 10.34
N PRO A 98 2.50 -13.15 10.67
CA PRO A 98 3.87 -13.64 10.64
C PRO A 98 4.25 -14.47 11.88
N LYS A 99 3.42 -14.52 12.93
CA LYS A 99 3.64 -15.30 14.15
C LYS A 99 5.01 -15.05 14.78
N THR A 100 5.41 -13.78 14.87
CA THR A 100 6.71 -13.34 15.38
C THR A 100 7.95 -13.85 14.60
N ASP A 101 7.74 -14.34 13.37
CA ASP A 101 8.82 -14.81 12.51
C ASP A 101 9.11 -13.77 11.40
N PRO A 102 10.30 -13.13 11.41
CA PRO A 102 10.65 -12.11 10.43
C PRO A 102 10.81 -12.66 9.01
N ASP A 103 11.22 -13.91 8.84
CA ASP A 103 11.38 -14.53 7.53
C ASP A 103 10.01 -14.88 6.95
N MET A 104 9.07 -15.32 7.79
CA MET A 104 7.67 -15.50 7.42
C MET A 104 7.04 -14.16 7.01
N GLN A 105 7.29 -13.09 7.77
CA GLN A 105 6.80 -11.75 7.43
C GLN A 105 7.30 -11.30 6.06
N ALA A 106 8.58 -11.48 5.77
CA ALA A 106 9.17 -11.13 4.48
C ALA A 106 8.51 -11.90 3.31
N SER A 107 8.29 -13.21 3.49
CA SER A 107 7.60 -14.05 2.50
C SER A 107 6.16 -13.59 2.27
N GLN A 108 5.42 -13.30 3.33
CA GLN A 108 4.03 -12.84 3.26
C GLN A 108 3.90 -11.46 2.62
N ILE A 109 4.87 -10.56 2.84
CA ILE A 109 4.91 -9.26 2.16
C ILE A 109 5.11 -9.45 0.65
N GLN A 110 6.00 -10.38 0.24
CA GLN A 110 6.17 -10.67 -1.17
C GLN A 110 4.88 -11.25 -1.80
N GLU A 111 4.18 -12.15 -1.10
CA GLU A 111 2.87 -12.65 -1.55
C GLU A 111 1.86 -11.51 -1.75
N MET A 112 1.76 -10.56 -0.80
CA MET A 112 0.87 -9.41 -0.92
C MET A 112 1.24 -8.50 -2.10
N ILE A 113 2.54 -8.31 -2.38
CA ILE A 113 3.02 -7.59 -3.57
C ILE A 113 2.55 -8.31 -4.85
N ASP A 114 2.69 -9.63 -4.89
CA ASP A 114 2.27 -10.46 -6.04
C ASP A 114 0.75 -10.45 -6.23
N GLU A 115 -0.02 -10.33 -5.14
CA GLU A 115 -1.48 -10.13 -5.13
C GLU A 115 -1.89 -8.71 -5.58
N GLY A 116 -0.93 -7.80 -5.74
CA GLY A 116 -1.15 -6.45 -6.27
C GLY A 116 -1.74 -5.46 -5.27
N ILE A 117 -1.24 -5.46 -4.04
CA ILE A 117 -1.63 -4.44 -3.05
C ILE A 117 -1.17 -3.05 -3.48
N ASN A 118 -1.97 -2.02 -3.16
CA ASN A 118 -1.67 -0.62 -3.41
C ASN A 118 -1.01 0.06 -2.20
N ALA A 119 -1.31 -0.44 -1.00
CA ALA A 119 -0.75 0.06 0.25
C ALA A 119 -0.58 -1.09 1.25
N ILE A 120 0.32 -0.91 2.21
CA ILE A 120 0.48 -1.82 3.35
C ILE A 120 0.49 -1.03 4.66
N ILE A 121 -0.20 -1.56 5.66
CA ILE A 121 -0.09 -1.15 7.06
C ILE A 121 0.79 -2.20 7.74
N LEU A 122 1.96 -1.79 8.25
CA LEU A 122 3.03 -2.69 8.66
C LEU A 122 3.55 -2.34 10.05
N SER A 123 3.60 -3.35 10.95
CA SER A 123 4.44 -3.35 12.14
C SER A 123 5.51 -4.45 11.98
N PRO A 124 6.81 -4.11 11.95
CA PRO A 124 7.84 -5.11 11.67
C PRO A 124 8.05 -6.04 12.86
N VAL A 125 8.23 -7.34 12.59
CA VAL A 125 8.68 -8.32 13.58
C VAL A 125 10.12 -8.02 14.01
N ASP A 126 10.96 -7.64 13.04
CA ASP A 126 12.33 -7.19 13.26
C ASP A 126 12.56 -5.89 12.49
N TRP A 127 12.89 -4.82 13.22
CA TRP A 127 12.99 -3.45 12.70
C TRP A 127 14.13 -3.24 11.71
N GLU A 128 15.18 -4.09 11.74
CA GLU A 128 16.30 -4.04 10.80
C GLU A 128 16.11 -5.01 9.63
N LYS A 129 15.71 -6.26 9.93
CA LYS A 129 15.56 -7.31 8.90
C LYS A 129 14.46 -7.04 7.89
N ILE A 130 13.51 -6.17 8.22
CA ILE A 130 12.41 -5.78 7.32
C ILE A 130 12.88 -4.96 6.11
N THR A 131 14.07 -4.35 6.13
CA THR A 131 14.56 -3.43 5.10
C THR A 131 14.46 -3.97 3.67
N PRO A 132 14.84 -5.22 3.34
CA PRO A 132 14.67 -5.74 1.98
C PRO A 132 13.20 -5.79 1.51
N SER A 133 12.26 -6.03 2.43
CA SER A 133 10.83 -6.01 2.13
C SER A 133 10.32 -4.60 1.87
N LEU A 134 10.85 -3.58 2.58
CA LEU A 134 10.54 -2.18 2.31
C LEU A 134 11.03 -1.75 0.92
N GLU A 135 12.22 -2.21 0.51
CA GLU A 135 12.75 -1.97 -0.83
C GLU A 135 11.85 -2.59 -1.90
N ALA A 136 11.43 -3.84 -1.72
CA ALA A 136 10.53 -4.54 -2.65
C ALA A 136 9.16 -3.83 -2.76
N LEU A 137 8.59 -3.40 -1.64
CA LEU A 137 7.34 -2.61 -1.61
C LEU A 137 7.48 -1.31 -2.41
N LYS A 138 8.58 -0.57 -2.22
CA LYS A 138 8.84 0.67 -2.98
C LYS A 138 9.08 0.41 -4.48
N GLU A 139 9.78 -0.67 -4.84
CA GLU A 139 9.96 -1.05 -6.24
C GLU A 139 8.62 -1.42 -6.92
N ALA A 140 7.65 -1.92 -6.15
CA ALA A 140 6.30 -2.22 -6.59
C ALA A 140 5.33 -1.01 -6.56
N ASP A 141 5.80 0.18 -6.16
CA ASP A 141 5.01 1.41 -5.95
C ASP A 141 3.90 1.26 -4.90
N VAL A 142 4.09 0.37 -3.91
CA VAL A 142 3.18 0.19 -2.78
C VAL A 142 3.44 1.27 -1.74
N LYS A 143 2.37 1.90 -1.22
CA LYS A 143 2.46 2.88 -0.13
C LYS A 143 2.65 2.19 1.21
N ILE A 144 3.57 2.69 2.03
CA ILE A 144 3.94 2.07 3.31
C ILE A 144 3.51 2.95 4.47
N VAL A 145 2.56 2.46 5.27
CA VAL A 145 2.16 3.04 6.55
C VAL A 145 2.74 2.17 7.66
N ASN A 146 3.80 2.65 8.30
CA ASN A 146 4.40 1.94 9.43
C ASN A 146 3.63 2.28 10.72
N VAL A 147 3.25 1.28 11.48
CA VAL A 147 2.51 1.43 12.74
C VAL A 147 3.26 0.78 13.90
N ASP A 148 3.07 1.33 15.12
CA ASP A 148 3.63 0.85 16.37
C ASP A 148 5.16 0.84 16.39
N THR A 149 5.81 -0.27 16.07
CA THR A 149 7.27 -0.41 16.03
C THR A 149 7.84 0.24 14.78
N GLN A 150 8.73 1.22 14.95
CA GLN A 150 9.40 1.89 13.83
C GLN A 150 10.36 0.93 13.12
N VAL A 151 10.38 1.01 11.79
CA VAL A 151 11.43 0.40 10.97
C VAL A 151 12.72 1.23 11.06
N LYS A 152 13.88 0.62 10.80
CA LYS A 152 15.17 1.32 10.82
C LYS A 152 15.26 2.37 9.71
N GLU A 153 14.88 1.99 8.50
CA GLU A 153 15.00 2.82 7.31
C GLU A 153 13.68 3.56 7.03
N MET A 154 13.44 4.62 7.80
CA MET A 154 12.22 5.44 7.71
C MET A 154 12.03 6.17 6.37
N ASP A 155 13.07 6.30 5.57
CA ASP A 155 13.01 6.92 4.23
C ASP A 155 12.14 6.13 3.23
N TYR A 156 11.87 4.84 3.51
CA TYR A 156 10.93 4.03 2.74
C TYR A 156 9.47 4.26 3.12
N VAL A 157 9.20 4.86 4.28
CA VAL A 157 7.86 4.97 4.89
C VAL A 157 7.16 6.23 4.41
N ASP A 158 5.94 6.09 3.91
CA ASP A 158 5.11 7.24 3.49
C ASP A 158 4.41 7.90 4.70
N ALA A 159 4.06 7.12 5.75
CA ALA A 159 3.50 7.62 6.99
C ALA A 159 3.85 6.71 8.18
N TYR A 160 4.04 7.31 9.36
CA TYR A 160 4.23 6.58 10.61
C TYR A 160 3.18 6.98 11.65
N ILE A 161 2.62 5.98 12.32
CA ILE A 161 1.65 6.14 13.40
C ILE A 161 2.12 5.29 14.58
N GLY A 162 2.53 5.94 15.65
CA GLY A 162 3.01 5.26 16.86
C GLY A 162 3.20 6.20 18.02
N SER A 163 3.62 5.65 19.17
CA SER A 163 3.93 6.38 20.38
C SER A 163 5.35 6.95 20.35
N ASP A 164 5.55 8.10 20.95
CA ASP A 164 6.89 8.62 21.25
C ASP A 164 7.48 7.86 22.45
N ASN A 165 7.99 6.66 22.19
CA ASN A 165 8.53 5.77 23.23
C ASN A 165 9.75 6.34 23.94
N LYS A 166 10.53 7.22 23.26
CA LYS A 166 11.66 7.92 23.87
C LYS A 166 11.17 8.91 24.93
N ASN A 167 10.14 9.69 24.60
CA ASN A 167 9.55 10.63 25.55
C ASN A 167 8.83 9.90 26.69
N ALA A 168 8.14 8.78 26.40
CA ALA A 168 7.52 7.94 27.42
C ALA A 168 8.56 7.43 28.44
N GLY A 169 9.69 6.91 27.98
CA GLY A 169 10.79 6.49 28.82
C GLY A 169 11.40 7.64 29.65
N TYR A 170 11.56 8.82 29.03
CA TYR A 170 11.99 10.02 29.72
C TYR A 170 11.04 10.42 30.87
N LEU A 171 9.73 10.41 30.63
CA LEU A 171 8.71 10.74 31.64
C LEU A 171 8.72 9.72 32.79
N CYS A 172 8.87 8.43 32.51
CA CYS A 172 9.03 7.41 33.53
C CYS A 172 10.29 7.67 34.40
N GLY A 173 11.41 7.96 33.76
CA GLY A 173 12.66 8.29 34.49
C GLY A 173 12.51 9.55 35.35
N LYS A 174 11.87 10.56 34.85
CA LYS A 174 11.58 11.80 35.58
C LYS A 174 10.72 11.53 36.82
N ASP A 175 9.64 10.79 36.69
CA ASP A 175 8.75 10.41 37.80
C ASP A 175 9.50 9.60 38.88
N LEU A 176 10.38 8.69 38.46
CA LEU A 176 11.22 7.93 39.40
C LEU A 176 12.18 8.85 40.19
N VAL A 177 12.83 9.80 39.56
CA VAL A 177 13.73 10.77 40.24
C VAL A 177 12.97 11.60 41.25
N GLU A 178 11.76 12.06 40.92
CA GLU A 178 10.91 12.84 41.85
C GLU A 178 10.46 12.00 43.06
N LYS A 179 10.16 10.70 42.86
CA LYS A 179 9.71 9.79 43.93
C LYS A 179 10.82 9.20 44.76
N LEU A 180 12.04 9.18 44.26
CA LEU A 180 13.22 8.61 44.91
C LEU A 180 14.35 9.70 45.05
N PRO A 181 14.13 10.82 45.75
CA PRO A 181 15.09 11.91 45.78
C PRO A 181 16.42 11.55 46.44
N GLU A 182 16.40 10.56 47.34
CA GLU A 182 17.62 10.02 48.00
C GLU A 182 18.29 8.87 47.21
N GLY A 183 17.77 8.59 45.99
CA GLY A 183 18.17 7.46 45.15
C GLY A 183 17.49 6.16 45.54
N GLY A 184 17.70 5.12 44.72
CA GLY A 184 17.06 3.83 44.93
C GLY A 184 17.55 2.78 43.94
N LYS A 185 17.10 1.53 44.17
CA LYS A 185 17.32 0.44 43.21
C LYS A 185 16.17 0.39 42.23
N VAL A 186 16.47 0.39 40.93
CA VAL A 186 15.49 0.33 39.83
C VAL A 186 15.73 -0.97 39.05
N LEU A 187 14.66 -1.67 38.74
CA LEU A 187 14.68 -2.80 37.83
C LEU A 187 14.05 -2.34 36.49
N ILE A 188 14.77 -2.60 35.41
CA ILE A 188 14.29 -2.35 34.05
C ILE A 188 14.02 -3.71 33.40
N LEU A 189 12.81 -3.88 32.86
CA LEU A 189 12.47 -5.01 32.02
C LEU A 189 12.64 -4.58 30.57
N GLU A 190 13.54 -5.21 29.86
CA GLU A 190 13.80 -4.96 28.44
C GLU A 190 13.13 -6.03 27.60
N CYS A 191 12.61 -5.65 26.44
CA CYS A 191 12.22 -6.59 25.41
C CYS A 191 13.47 -6.92 24.60
N PRO A 192 13.82 -8.20 24.40
CA PRO A 192 14.99 -8.61 23.61
C PRO A 192 14.86 -8.23 22.15
#